data_47b71944c5c4dca415fea7fd6f312b1f
#
_entry.id   47b71944c5c4dca415fea7fd6f312b1f
#
_cell.length_a   1.000
_cell.length_b   1.000
_cell.length_c   1.000
_cell.angle_alpha   90.00
_cell.angle_beta   90.00
_cell.angle_gamma   90.00
#
_symmetry.space_group_name_H-M   'P 1'
#
loop_
_entity.id
_entity.type
_entity.pdbx_description
1 polymer ?
#
loop_
_entity_poly.entity_id
_entity_poly.type
_entity_poly.pdbx_seq_one_letter_code
_entity_poly.pdbx_strand_id
1 'polypeptide(L)'
;MQGRGAAEGYHRAGFEVVGVDIVPQPNYPFEFVCMDAIEYLRTHDLSEFDAIHASPPCQAHTKAQALSKGRNNGKYGFHEDFIPQTREILLKIGKPFIIENVDGAPLENPIALYGSQFKNLYTQRKRLFESNIELKTPSTPMVQKKTPTAGNGFGEDGFIAICGSGGVRGMNSRQIPLYWGFALGGIDWMTRAELAEAIPPAYTEFLGKQLIDYIKEQRNNG
;
A
#
# COMPACT_ATOMS: atom_id res chain seq x y z
N MET A 1 2.49 -3.76 -8.10
CA MET A 1 0.99 -3.74 -8.10
C MET A 1 0.35 -3.04 -6.90
N GLN A 2 0.97 -2.96 -5.74
CA GLN A 2 0.37 -2.33 -4.53
C GLN A 2 0.38 -0.79 -4.55
N GLY A 3 1.30 -0.17 -5.28
CA GLY A 3 1.52 1.29 -5.28
C GLY A 3 0.44 2.18 -5.90
N ARG A 4 -0.55 1.63 -6.61
CA ARG A 4 -1.54 2.43 -7.33
C ARG A 4 -2.47 3.22 -6.40
N GLY A 5 -3.00 2.59 -5.35
CA GLY A 5 -3.80 3.29 -4.35
C GLY A 5 -2.97 4.26 -3.52
N ALA A 6 -1.68 3.94 -3.31
CA ALA A 6 -0.74 4.82 -2.64
C ALA A 6 -0.52 6.12 -3.42
N ALA A 7 -0.36 6.05 -4.74
CA ALA A 7 -0.17 7.20 -5.61
C ALA A 7 -1.31 8.22 -5.49
N GLU A 8 -2.56 7.74 -5.53
CA GLU A 8 -3.75 8.58 -5.36
C GLU A 8 -3.72 9.35 -4.02
N GLY A 9 -3.31 8.70 -2.94
CA GLY A 9 -3.23 9.36 -1.63
C GLY A 9 -2.13 10.42 -1.58
N TYR A 10 -0.96 10.17 -2.15
CA TYR A 10 0.10 11.18 -2.26
C TYR A 10 -0.32 12.35 -3.14
N HIS A 11 -1.00 12.09 -4.26
CA HIS A 11 -1.56 13.16 -5.09
C HIS A 11 -2.55 14.03 -4.31
N ARG A 12 -3.48 13.42 -3.55
CA ARG A 12 -4.40 14.15 -2.65
C ARG A 12 -3.68 14.96 -1.56
N ALA A 13 -2.52 14.51 -1.12
CA ALA A 13 -1.68 15.26 -0.19
C ALA A 13 -0.99 16.48 -0.83
N GLY A 14 -0.88 16.52 -2.17
CA GLY A 14 -0.28 17.62 -2.93
C GLY A 14 1.04 17.29 -3.62
N PHE A 15 1.43 16.01 -3.72
CA PHE A 15 2.57 15.59 -4.52
C PHE A 15 2.22 15.43 -6.00
N GLU A 16 3.15 15.74 -6.88
CA GLU A 16 3.22 15.17 -8.21
C GLU A 16 3.82 13.77 -8.10
N VAL A 17 3.21 12.78 -8.76
CA VAL A 17 3.54 11.38 -8.52
C VAL A 17 3.99 10.71 -9.80
N VAL A 18 5.14 10.05 -9.76
CA VAL A 18 5.64 9.16 -10.79
C VAL A 18 5.59 7.72 -10.28
N GLY A 19 4.92 6.84 -11.01
CA GLY A 19 4.86 5.41 -10.68
C GLY A 19 5.91 4.61 -11.43
N VAL A 20 6.53 3.65 -10.77
CA VAL A 20 7.47 2.70 -11.39
C VAL A 20 7.02 1.28 -11.06
N ASP A 21 6.83 0.45 -12.08
CA ASP A 21 6.50 -0.97 -11.93
C ASP A 21 7.01 -1.74 -13.15
N ILE A 22 7.46 -2.96 -12.96
CA ILE A 22 7.92 -3.84 -14.05
C ILE A 22 6.77 -4.29 -14.96
N VAL A 23 5.54 -4.26 -14.46
CA VAL A 23 4.34 -4.62 -15.21
C VAL A 23 3.63 -3.36 -15.71
N PRO A 24 3.31 -3.28 -17.03
CA PRO A 24 2.56 -2.14 -17.55
C PRO A 24 1.25 -1.89 -16.81
N GLN A 25 0.94 -0.61 -16.58
CA GLN A 25 -0.19 -0.17 -15.76
C GLN A 25 -1.14 0.74 -16.57
N PRO A 26 -1.93 0.20 -17.54
CA PRO A 26 -2.68 1.01 -18.51
C PRO A 26 -3.74 1.92 -17.89
N ASN A 27 -4.21 1.62 -16.68
CA ASN A 27 -5.21 2.41 -15.97
C ASN A 27 -4.59 3.35 -14.91
N TYR A 28 -3.26 3.47 -14.86
CA TYR A 28 -2.60 4.35 -13.89
C TYR A 28 -2.79 5.81 -14.30
N PRO A 29 -3.36 6.67 -13.42
CA PRO A 29 -3.76 8.02 -13.81
C PRO A 29 -2.64 9.07 -13.76
N PHE A 30 -1.44 8.69 -13.32
CA PHE A 30 -0.29 9.58 -13.17
C PHE A 30 0.83 9.16 -14.14
N GLU A 31 1.93 9.92 -14.14
CA GLU A 31 3.13 9.56 -14.89
C GLU A 31 3.64 8.17 -14.49
N PHE A 32 4.05 7.37 -15.49
CA PHE A 32 4.39 5.97 -15.28
C PHE A 32 5.61 5.54 -16.08
N VAL A 33 6.54 4.89 -15.41
CA VAL A 33 7.72 4.26 -16.00
C VAL A 33 7.62 2.74 -15.86
N CYS A 34 7.62 2.02 -16.98
CA CYS A 34 7.59 0.56 -17.01
C CYS A 34 9.02 0.02 -16.92
N MET A 35 9.50 -0.22 -15.71
CA MET A 35 10.87 -0.67 -15.43
C MET A 35 10.93 -1.40 -14.08
N ASP A 36 11.95 -2.22 -13.86
CA ASP A 36 12.27 -2.73 -12.54
C ASP A 36 12.57 -1.58 -11.56
N ALA A 37 11.89 -1.54 -10.42
CA ALA A 37 11.99 -0.44 -9.48
C ALA A 37 13.39 -0.32 -8.84
N ILE A 38 14.09 -1.45 -8.61
CA ILE A 38 15.44 -1.46 -8.07
C ILE A 38 16.43 -0.92 -9.12
N GLU A 39 16.24 -1.29 -10.38
CA GLU A 39 17.03 -0.76 -11.49
C GLU A 39 16.81 0.75 -11.66
N TYR A 40 15.55 1.20 -11.59
CA TYR A 40 15.20 2.62 -11.63
C TYR A 40 15.91 3.42 -10.54
N LEU A 41 15.84 2.97 -9.29
CA LEU A 41 16.47 3.63 -8.15
C LEU A 41 18.01 3.69 -8.26
N ARG A 42 18.63 2.77 -9.01
CA ARG A 42 20.09 2.71 -9.18
C ARG A 42 20.62 3.52 -10.35
N THR A 43 19.80 3.72 -11.38
CA THR A 43 20.29 4.23 -12.68
C THR A 43 19.75 5.61 -13.05
N HIS A 44 18.64 6.06 -12.44
CA HIS A 44 18.03 7.34 -12.77
C HIS A 44 18.47 8.45 -11.83
N ASP A 45 18.44 9.67 -12.33
CA ASP A 45 18.59 10.86 -11.50
C ASP A 45 17.33 11.05 -10.64
N LEU A 46 17.49 10.99 -9.35
CA LEU A 46 16.42 11.14 -8.38
C LEU A 46 16.40 12.54 -7.75
N SER A 47 17.19 13.50 -8.25
CA SER A 47 17.33 14.84 -7.67
C SER A 47 16.00 15.60 -7.62
N GLU A 48 15.14 15.41 -8.61
CA GLU A 48 13.84 16.06 -8.70
C GLU A 48 12.80 15.54 -7.69
N PHE A 49 12.97 14.34 -7.16
CA PHE A 49 12.02 13.77 -6.22
C PHE A 49 12.28 14.22 -4.79
N ASP A 50 11.25 14.63 -4.09
CA ASP A 50 11.32 15.05 -2.69
C ASP A 50 11.26 13.89 -1.71
N ALA A 51 10.57 12.80 -2.09
CA ALA A 51 10.38 11.59 -1.27
C ALA A 51 10.18 10.36 -2.14
N ILE A 52 10.38 9.18 -1.57
CA ILE A 52 10.23 7.89 -2.26
C ILE A 52 9.31 6.98 -1.45
N HIS A 53 8.31 6.39 -2.12
CA HIS A 53 7.49 5.32 -1.54
C HIS A 53 7.80 3.99 -2.24
N ALA A 54 8.07 2.96 -1.47
CA ALA A 54 8.30 1.60 -1.97
C ALA A 54 7.31 0.62 -1.34
N SER A 55 6.71 -0.23 -2.17
CA SER A 55 5.86 -1.36 -1.74
C SER A 55 6.43 -2.65 -2.33
N PRO A 56 7.51 -3.20 -1.75
CA PRO A 56 8.09 -4.45 -2.23
C PRO A 56 7.08 -5.60 -2.20
N PRO A 57 7.23 -6.61 -3.09
CA PRO A 57 6.33 -7.74 -3.13
C PRO A 57 6.11 -8.40 -1.79
N CYS A 58 4.86 -8.54 -1.36
CA CYS A 58 4.48 -9.09 -0.04
C CYS A 58 4.35 -10.62 -0.03
N GLN A 59 4.54 -11.30 -1.15
CA GLN A 59 4.30 -12.75 -1.27
C GLN A 59 5.16 -13.56 -0.30
N ALA A 60 6.37 -13.11 0.03
CA ALA A 60 7.24 -13.76 1.01
C ALA A 60 6.67 -13.74 2.46
N HIS A 61 5.75 -12.81 2.78
CA HIS A 61 5.32 -12.49 4.14
C HIS A 61 3.82 -12.71 4.40
N THR A 62 3.03 -13.14 3.41
CA THR A 62 1.58 -13.30 3.59
C THR A 62 1.24 -14.52 4.46
N LYS A 63 0.23 -14.36 5.34
CA LYS A 63 -0.30 -15.48 6.15
C LYS A 63 -0.78 -16.66 5.29
N ALA A 64 -1.26 -16.38 4.08
CA ALA A 64 -1.65 -17.42 3.12
C ALA A 64 -0.48 -18.33 2.75
N GLN A 65 0.74 -17.78 2.60
CA GLN A 65 1.94 -18.56 2.31
C GLN A 65 2.39 -19.37 3.52
N ALA A 66 2.30 -18.82 4.73
CA ALA A 66 2.63 -19.56 5.96
C ALA A 66 1.72 -20.79 6.13
N LEU A 67 0.43 -20.66 5.82
CA LEU A 67 -0.54 -21.77 5.84
C LEU A 67 -0.30 -22.78 4.71
N SER A 68 0.20 -22.33 3.57
CA SER A 68 0.47 -23.21 2.42
C SER A 68 1.74 -24.05 2.57
N LYS A 69 2.75 -23.54 3.28
CA LYS A 69 3.98 -24.29 3.62
C LYS A 69 3.67 -25.57 4.41
N GLY A 70 2.62 -25.57 5.24
CA GLY A 70 2.19 -26.74 6.03
C GLY A 70 1.31 -27.74 5.26
N ARG A 71 0.71 -27.37 4.12
CA ARG A 71 -0.29 -28.21 3.40
C ARG A 71 0.19 -28.81 2.09
N ASN A 72 1.19 -28.27 1.42
CA ASN A 72 1.51 -28.59 0.02
C ASN A 72 2.98 -28.92 -0.26
N ASN A 73 3.68 -29.66 0.60
CA ASN A 73 5.01 -30.21 0.30
C ASN A 73 5.90 -29.33 -0.64
N GLY A 74 5.98 -28.02 -0.38
CA GLY A 74 6.91 -27.14 -1.10
C GLY A 74 6.48 -26.73 -2.51
N LYS A 75 5.23 -26.93 -2.94
CA LYS A 75 4.74 -26.57 -4.30
C LYS A 75 4.59 -25.07 -4.56
N TYR A 76 4.68 -24.22 -3.54
CA TYR A 76 4.73 -22.76 -3.74
C TYR A 76 6.19 -22.33 -3.73
N GLY A 77 6.63 -21.73 -4.83
CA GLY A 77 8.02 -21.35 -5.05
C GLY A 77 8.57 -20.45 -3.94
N PHE A 78 9.90 -20.46 -3.80
CA PHE A 78 10.63 -19.50 -2.97
C PHE A 78 10.35 -18.09 -3.52
N HIS A 79 9.79 -17.23 -2.69
CA HIS A 79 9.63 -15.82 -3.01
C HIS A 79 10.75 -15.05 -2.32
N GLU A 80 11.52 -14.32 -3.10
CA GLU A 80 12.59 -13.46 -2.61
C GLU A 80 12.00 -12.32 -1.77
N ASP A 81 12.69 -11.99 -0.69
CA ASP A 81 12.38 -10.84 0.15
C ASP A 81 13.18 -9.62 -0.32
N PHE A 82 12.51 -8.69 -0.97
CA PHE A 82 13.12 -7.47 -1.48
C PHE A 82 13.19 -6.32 -0.45
N ILE A 83 12.63 -6.47 0.75
CA ILE A 83 12.60 -5.41 1.76
C ILE A 83 14.02 -5.00 2.19
N PRO A 84 14.94 -5.91 2.55
CA PRO A 84 16.30 -5.53 2.97
C PRO A 84 17.05 -4.76 1.89
N GLN A 85 17.00 -5.24 0.64
CA GLN A 85 17.66 -4.60 -0.50
C GLN A 85 17.07 -3.21 -0.79
N THR A 86 15.73 -3.09 -0.76
CA THR A 86 15.04 -1.82 -0.96
C THR A 86 15.46 -0.80 0.10
N ARG A 87 15.44 -1.20 1.37
CA ARG A 87 15.86 -0.35 2.50
C ARG A 87 17.30 0.15 2.33
N GLU A 88 18.23 -0.76 2.01
CA GLU A 88 19.65 -0.40 1.80
C GLU A 88 19.81 0.66 0.71
N ILE A 89 19.10 0.52 -0.41
CA ILE A 89 19.17 1.48 -1.50
C ILE A 89 18.57 2.83 -1.08
N LEU A 90 17.41 2.84 -0.45
CA LEU A 90 16.73 4.07 -0.01
C LEU A 90 17.55 4.83 1.03
N LEU A 91 18.20 4.13 1.96
CA LEU A 91 19.12 4.75 2.92
C LEU A 91 20.34 5.39 2.23
N LYS A 92 20.89 4.78 1.19
CA LYS A 92 21.99 5.34 0.40
C LYS A 92 21.58 6.57 -0.42
N ILE A 93 20.35 6.60 -0.92
CA ILE A 93 19.78 7.76 -1.62
C ILE A 93 19.62 8.95 -0.66
N GLY A 94 19.32 8.71 0.62
CA GLY A 94 19.26 9.74 1.66
C GLY A 94 18.07 10.67 1.61
N LYS A 95 17.08 10.43 0.74
CA LYS A 95 15.81 11.17 0.72
C LYS A 95 14.83 10.64 1.76
N PRO A 96 13.81 11.41 2.18
CA PRO A 96 12.69 10.89 2.93
C PRO A 96 12.05 9.70 2.18
N PHE A 97 11.82 8.60 2.88
CA PHE A 97 11.19 7.45 2.25
C PHE A 97 10.15 6.77 3.15
N ILE A 98 9.27 6.01 2.52
CA ILE A 98 8.33 5.10 3.17
C ILE A 98 8.45 3.73 2.49
N ILE A 99 8.60 2.66 3.30
CA ILE A 99 8.46 1.27 2.85
C ILE A 99 7.16 0.72 3.43
N GLU A 100 6.26 0.28 2.57
CA GLU A 100 4.99 -0.33 2.96
C GLU A 100 5.03 -1.84 2.80
N ASN A 101 4.39 -2.56 3.74
CA ASN A 101 4.12 -3.97 3.54
C ASN A 101 2.99 -4.49 4.46
N VAL A 102 2.67 -5.78 4.34
CA VAL A 102 1.66 -6.48 5.14
C VAL A 102 2.16 -6.80 6.55
N ASP A 103 1.22 -7.16 7.43
CA ASP A 103 1.52 -7.67 8.77
C ASP A 103 2.39 -8.94 8.68
N GLY A 104 3.50 -8.95 9.42
CA GLY A 104 4.50 -10.02 9.42
C GLY A 104 5.71 -9.79 8.51
N ALA A 105 5.72 -8.70 7.73
CA ALA A 105 6.90 -8.30 6.97
C ALA A 105 8.02 -7.76 7.90
N PRO A 106 9.32 -7.97 7.57
CA PRO A 106 10.44 -7.58 8.43
C PRO A 106 10.78 -6.09 8.31
N LEU A 107 9.79 -5.23 8.54
CA LEU A 107 9.96 -3.77 8.58
C LEU A 107 10.59 -3.36 9.92
N GLU A 108 11.39 -2.28 9.91
CA GLU A 108 12.05 -1.74 11.08
C GLU A 108 11.22 -0.60 11.69
N ASN A 109 10.87 -0.73 12.98
CA ASN A 109 10.08 0.25 13.73
C ASN A 109 8.84 0.81 13.00
N PRO A 110 8.03 -0.02 12.31
CA PRO A 110 6.95 0.47 11.49
C PRO A 110 5.79 0.98 12.33
N ILE A 111 5.11 2.01 11.83
CA ILE A 111 3.76 2.31 12.30
C ILE A 111 2.74 1.41 11.59
N ALA A 112 1.62 1.14 12.26
CA ALA A 112 0.51 0.39 11.68
C ALA A 112 -0.69 1.29 11.46
N LEU A 113 -1.26 1.25 10.24
CA LEU A 113 -2.51 1.92 9.91
C LEU A 113 -3.63 0.90 9.67
N TYR A 114 -4.85 1.28 10.09
CA TYR A 114 -6.06 0.46 9.99
C TYR A 114 -7.19 1.28 9.40
N GLY A 115 -8.04 0.67 8.58
CA GLY A 115 -9.14 1.38 7.94
C GLY A 115 -10.11 2.05 8.93
N SER A 116 -10.33 1.44 10.10
CA SER A 116 -11.19 2.01 11.15
C SER A 116 -10.69 3.33 11.75
N GLN A 117 -9.45 3.72 11.47
CA GLN A 117 -8.90 5.02 11.89
C GLN A 117 -9.25 6.17 10.94
N PHE A 118 -9.78 5.85 9.76
CA PHE A 118 -10.06 6.82 8.71
C PHE A 118 -11.56 6.86 8.38
N LYS A 119 -12.09 8.06 8.25
CA LYS A 119 -13.45 8.25 7.74
C LYS A 119 -13.54 7.75 6.30
N ASN A 120 -14.69 7.22 5.92
CA ASN A 120 -14.97 6.73 4.56
C ASN A 120 -14.13 5.50 4.11
N LEU A 121 -13.46 4.80 5.02
CA LEU A 121 -12.94 3.47 4.77
C LEU A 121 -13.84 2.41 5.40
N TYR A 122 -14.20 1.42 4.61
CA TYR A 122 -15.08 0.32 5.01
C TYR A 122 -14.37 -1.03 4.92
N THR A 123 -13.08 -1.04 5.19
CA THR A 123 -12.24 -2.23 5.27
C THR A 123 -11.22 -2.06 6.39
N GLN A 124 -10.90 -3.13 7.12
CA GLN A 124 -9.92 -3.06 8.21
C GLN A 124 -8.48 -2.92 7.70
N ARG A 125 -8.13 -3.61 6.68
CA ARG A 125 -6.90 -3.58 5.85
C ARG A 125 -5.64 -3.02 6.54
N LYS A 126 -5.17 -3.70 7.60
CA LYS A 126 -3.91 -3.36 8.27
C LYS A 126 -2.76 -3.28 7.27
N ARG A 127 -1.96 -2.21 7.35
CA ARG A 127 -0.70 -2.04 6.63
C ARG A 127 0.34 -1.46 7.56
N LEU A 128 1.59 -1.87 7.34
CA LEU A 128 2.75 -1.40 8.07
C LEU A 128 3.55 -0.43 7.22
N PHE A 129 4.09 0.61 7.84
CA PHE A 129 4.87 1.65 7.16
C PHE A 129 6.14 1.94 7.97
N GLU A 130 7.30 1.65 7.38
CA GLU A 130 8.62 2.01 7.84
C GLU A 130 9.07 3.30 7.16
N SER A 131 9.86 4.12 7.85
CA SER A 131 10.41 5.37 7.27
C SER A 131 11.71 5.75 7.97
N ASN A 132 12.53 6.55 7.30
CA ASN A 132 13.69 7.22 7.88
C ASN A 132 13.34 8.57 8.55
N ILE A 133 12.08 8.98 8.51
CA ILE A 133 11.55 10.10 9.31
C ILE A 133 10.59 9.59 10.37
N GLU A 134 10.39 10.38 11.42
CA GLU A 134 9.39 10.04 12.45
C GLU A 134 7.97 10.17 11.88
N LEU A 135 7.24 9.05 11.83
CA LEU A 135 5.84 9.00 11.42
C LEU A 135 4.93 8.88 12.64
N LYS A 136 3.88 9.68 12.65
CA LYS A 136 2.81 9.65 13.67
C LYS A 136 1.63 8.80 13.21
N THR A 137 0.98 8.14 14.16
CA THR A 137 -0.29 7.44 13.89
C THR A 137 -1.47 8.42 13.98
N PRO A 138 -2.62 8.12 13.33
CA PRO A 138 -3.82 8.94 13.47
C PRO A 138 -4.25 9.08 14.95
N SER A 139 -4.76 10.24 15.32
CA SER A 139 -5.34 10.48 16.64
C SER A 139 -6.60 9.65 16.90
N THR A 140 -7.31 9.25 15.85
CA THR A 140 -8.43 8.32 15.93
C THR A 140 -7.93 6.93 16.35
N PRO A 141 -8.38 6.37 17.49
CA PRO A 141 -7.93 5.05 17.91
C PRO A 141 -8.40 3.96 16.95
N MET A 142 -7.58 2.92 16.82
CA MET A 142 -7.96 1.72 16.06
C MET A 142 -9.09 1.00 16.80
N VAL A 143 -10.16 0.72 16.07
CA VAL A 143 -11.28 -0.12 16.54
C VAL A 143 -11.31 -1.38 15.68
N GLN A 144 -11.27 -2.55 16.34
CA GLN A 144 -11.38 -3.81 15.63
C GLN A 144 -12.81 -3.99 15.11
N LYS A 145 -13.00 -3.89 13.81
CA LYS A 145 -14.28 -4.16 13.15
C LYS A 145 -14.36 -5.62 12.71
N LYS A 146 -15.50 -6.24 12.93
CA LYS A 146 -15.77 -7.58 12.41
C LYS A 146 -16.00 -7.50 10.92
N THR A 147 -15.03 -7.97 10.16
CA THR A 147 -15.18 -8.19 8.72
C THR A 147 -15.59 -9.63 8.48
N PRO A 148 -16.56 -9.90 7.59
CA PRO A 148 -16.90 -11.27 7.24
C PRO A 148 -15.71 -11.93 6.53
N THR A 149 -15.69 -13.27 6.53
CA THR A 149 -14.79 -14.02 5.68
C THR A 149 -15.00 -13.59 4.23
N ALA A 150 -13.92 -13.52 3.45
CA ALA A 150 -13.97 -13.12 2.05
C ALA A 150 -15.11 -13.86 1.31
N GLY A 151 -16.00 -13.11 0.67
CA GLY A 151 -17.18 -13.63 -0.01
C GLY A 151 -18.49 -13.61 0.78
N ASN A 152 -18.48 -13.32 2.08
CA ASN A 152 -19.67 -13.44 2.94
C ASN A 152 -20.46 -12.14 3.20
N GLY A 153 -20.31 -11.12 2.33
CA GLY A 153 -21.12 -9.89 2.43
C GLY A 153 -20.49 -8.81 3.30
N PHE A 154 -21.35 -8.06 4.02
CA PHE A 154 -20.94 -6.94 4.86
C PHE A 154 -20.85 -7.37 6.34
N GLY A 155 -19.85 -6.86 7.03
CA GLY A 155 -19.72 -6.94 8.48
C GLY A 155 -20.42 -5.78 9.20
N GLU A 156 -20.06 -5.59 10.47
CA GLU A 156 -20.54 -4.46 11.27
C GLU A 156 -20.17 -3.12 10.61
N ASP A 157 -21.08 -2.17 10.65
CA ASP A 157 -20.90 -0.81 10.07
C ASP A 157 -20.52 -0.81 8.57
N GLY A 158 -20.90 -1.84 7.82
CA GLY A 158 -20.62 -1.95 6.39
C GLY A 158 -19.20 -2.37 6.04
N PHE A 159 -18.37 -2.76 7.00
CA PHE A 159 -17.00 -3.21 6.75
C PHE A 159 -16.97 -4.50 5.93
N ILE A 160 -16.10 -4.54 4.93
CA ILE A 160 -15.91 -5.70 4.03
C ILE A 160 -14.48 -6.20 4.04
N ALA A 161 -14.30 -7.49 3.75
CA ALA A 161 -12.99 -8.07 3.47
C ALA A 161 -12.65 -7.91 2.00
N ILE A 162 -11.54 -7.24 1.71
CA ILE A 162 -11.00 -7.07 0.36
C ILE A 162 -9.75 -7.94 0.27
N CYS A 163 -9.85 -9.11 -0.34
CA CYS A 163 -8.72 -10.02 -0.50
C CYS A 163 -8.94 -11.04 -1.63
N GLY A 164 -7.86 -11.34 -2.33
CA GLY A 164 -7.77 -12.42 -3.32
C GLY A 164 -8.86 -12.40 -4.39
N SER A 165 -9.28 -13.59 -4.81
CA SER A 165 -10.35 -13.80 -5.77
C SER A 165 -11.75 -13.87 -5.11
N GLY A 166 -11.85 -13.63 -3.81
CA GLY A 166 -13.11 -13.64 -3.06
C GLY A 166 -14.11 -12.63 -3.62
N GLY A 167 -15.40 -12.96 -3.55
CA GLY A 167 -16.48 -12.06 -3.92
C GLY A 167 -17.12 -11.40 -2.70
N VAL A 168 -18.17 -10.65 -2.93
CA VAL A 168 -19.12 -10.23 -1.89
C VAL A 168 -20.43 -10.96 -2.17
N ARG A 169 -20.96 -11.66 -1.18
CA ARG A 169 -22.21 -12.43 -1.35
C ARG A 169 -23.35 -11.52 -1.82
N GLY A 170 -24.04 -11.95 -2.86
CA GLY A 170 -25.12 -11.16 -3.46
C GLY A 170 -24.67 -10.16 -4.52
N MET A 171 -23.38 -10.08 -4.84
CA MET A 171 -22.85 -9.19 -5.89
C MET A 171 -22.32 -9.99 -7.07
N ASN A 172 -22.55 -9.45 -8.26
CA ASN A 172 -21.95 -9.99 -9.49
C ASN A 172 -20.54 -9.41 -9.73
N SER A 173 -19.82 -9.95 -10.70
CA SER A 173 -18.44 -9.57 -11.02
C SER A 173 -18.26 -8.09 -11.41
N ARG A 174 -19.32 -7.42 -11.90
CA ARG A 174 -19.28 -6.00 -12.27
C ARG A 174 -19.48 -5.08 -11.07
N GLN A 175 -20.22 -5.53 -10.06
CA GLN A 175 -20.51 -4.74 -8.86
C GLN A 175 -19.34 -4.76 -7.86
N ILE A 176 -18.57 -5.86 -7.81
CA ILE A 176 -17.49 -6.04 -6.84
C ILE A 176 -16.44 -4.91 -6.92
N PRO A 177 -15.91 -4.53 -8.10
CA PRO A 177 -14.94 -3.44 -8.16
C PRO A 177 -15.47 -2.10 -7.63
N LEU A 178 -16.72 -1.76 -7.92
CA LEU A 178 -17.36 -0.54 -7.44
C LEU A 178 -17.43 -0.50 -5.92
N TYR A 179 -17.85 -1.61 -5.30
CA TYR A 179 -17.93 -1.70 -3.85
C TYR A 179 -16.57 -1.73 -3.16
N TRP A 180 -15.61 -2.44 -3.73
CA TRP A 180 -14.25 -2.46 -3.19
C TRP A 180 -13.58 -1.10 -3.33
N GLY A 181 -13.75 -0.44 -4.46
CA GLY A 181 -13.26 0.92 -4.68
C GLY A 181 -13.87 1.91 -3.70
N PHE A 182 -15.17 1.84 -3.47
CA PHE A 182 -15.85 2.64 -2.45
C PHE A 182 -15.29 2.35 -1.05
N ALA A 183 -15.16 1.07 -0.67
CA ALA A 183 -14.67 0.67 0.65
C ALA A 183 -13.20 1.06 0.90
N LEU A 184 -12.42 1.25 -0.17
CA LEU A 184 -11.03 1.75 -0.12
C LEU A 184 -10.92 3.28 -0.15
N GLY A 185 -12.04 4.01 -0.15
CA GLY A 185 -12.04 5.47 -0.11
C GLY A 185 -12.19 6.15 -1.48
N GLY A 186 -12.94 5.54 -2.39
CA GLY A 186 -13.35 6.13 -3.66
C GLY A 186 -12.35 5.92 -4.80
N ILE A 187 -11.91 4.69 -5.00
CA ILE A 187 -11.11 4.29 -6.18
C ILE A 187 -12.07 3.70 -7.22
N ASP A 188 -12.18 4.31 -8.40
CA ASP A 188 -13.12 3.91 -9.45
C ASP A 188 -12.46 3.43 -10.77
N TRP A 189 -11.15 3.59 -10.89
CA TRP A 189 -10.37 3.28 -12.10
C TRP A 189 -9.62 1.94 -12.04
N MET A 190 -9.61 1.27 -10.89
CA MET A 190 -8.92 0.00 -10.71
C MET A 190 -9.80 -1.20 -11.03
N THR A 191 -9.19 -2.23 -11.62
CA THR A 191 -9.80 -3.56 -11.74
C THR A 191 -9.92 -4.23 -10.36
N ARG A 192 -10.74 -5.28 -10.26
CA ARG A 192 -10.89 -6.07 -9.05
C ARG A 192 -9.56 -6.63 -8.53
N ALA A 193 -8.69 -7.12 -9.42
CA ALA A 193 -7.40 -7.68 -9.04
C ALA A 193 -6.50 -6.59 -8.43
N GLU A 194 -6.49 -5.41 -9.00
CA GLU A 194 -5.74 -4.25 -8.52
C GLU A 194 -6.26 -3.76 -7.15
N LEU A 195 -7.58 -3.69 -6.97
CA LEU A 195 -8.20 -3.32 -5.70
C LEU A 195 -7.89 -4.34 -4.59
N ALA A 196 -7.76 -5.63 -4.92
CA ALA A 196 -7.38 -6.65 -3.95
C ALA A 196 -5.99 -6.39 -3.33
N GLU A 197 -5.11 -5.71 -4.04
CA GLU A 197 -3.75 -5.37 -3.61
C GLU A 197 -3.60 -3.90 -3.19
N ALA A 198 -4.53 -3.03 -3.56
CA ALA A 198 -4.42 -1.59 -3.36
C ALA A 198 -4.24 -1.19 -1.89
N ILE A 199 -3.39 -0.20 -1.66
CA ILE A 199 -3.28 0.53 -0.39
C ILE A 199 -4.39 1.58 -0.38
N PRO A 200 -5.18 1.72 0.70
CA PRO A 200 -6.17 2.79 0.79
C PRO A 200 -5.54 4.17 0.61
N PRO A 201 -6.03 5.02 -0.30
CA PRO A 201 -5.47 6.37 -0.51
C PRO A 201 -5.40 7.21 0.75
N ALA A 202 -6.36 7.06 1.66
CA ALA A 202 -6.36 7.79 2.92
C ALA A 202 -5.13 7.53 3.80
N TYR A 203 -4.48 6.36 3.68
CA TYR A 203 -3.24 6.08 4.41
C TYR A 203 -2.09 6.93 3.88
N THR A 204 -1.90 6.92 2.58
CA THR A 204 -0.80 7.65 1.94
C THR A 204 -1.08 9.15 1.83
N GLU A 205 -2.33 9.59 1.81
CA GLU A 205 -2.67 11.00 2.02
C GLU A 205 -2.26 11.47 3.42
N PHE A 206 -2.55 10.67 4.46
CA PHE A 206 -2.16 10.97 5.84
C PHE A 206 -0.63 10.99 6.01
N LEU A 207 0.08 10.03 5.43
CA LEU A 207 1.54 9.97 5.45
C LEU A 207 2.17 11.06 4.59
N GLY A 208 1.58 11.36 3.44
CA GLY A 208 2.05 12.40 2.52
C GLY A 208 2.02 13.79 3.15
N LYS A 209 1.00 14.11 3.94
CA LYS A 209 0.96 15.36 4.69
C LYS A 209 2.13 15.48 5.67
N GLN A 210 2.48 14.40 6.37
CA GLN A 210 3.63 14.39 7.27
C GLN A 210 4.98 14.53 6.52
N LEU A 211 5.10 13.88 5.35
CA LEU A 211 6.26 14.06 4.47
C LEU A 211 6.41 15.51 4.01
N ILE A 212 5.32 16.16 3.59
CA ILE A 212 5.33 17.57 3.17
C ILE A 212 5.77 18.47 4.31
N ASP A 213 5.24 18.28 5.51
CA ASP A 213 5.60 19.07 6.69
C ASP A 213 7.09 18.90 7.00
N TYR A 214 7.59 17.68 7.02
CA TYR A 214 9.02 17.39 7.21
C TYR A 214 9.90 18.06 6.14
N ILE A 215 9.55 17.93 4.85
CA ILE A 215 10.32 18.53 3.74
C ILE A 215 10.37 20.06 3.86
N LYS A 216 9.25 20.70 4.22
CA LYS A 216 9.19 22.14 4.45
C LYS A 216 10.07 22.58 5.62
N GLU A 217 10.06 21.83 6.72
CA GLU A 217 10.92 22.10 7.88
C GLU A 217 12.40 22.01 7.51
N GLN A 218 12.81 20.99 6.75
CA GLN A 218 14.18 20.85 6.29
C GLN A 218 14.62 22.01 5.37
N ARG A 219 13.75 22.44 4.45
CA ARG A 219 14.04 23.58 3.56
C ARG A 219 14.15 24.91 4.29
N ASN A 220 13.47 25.08 5.42
CA ASN A 220 13.53 26.31 6.21
C ASN A 220 14.75 26.35 7.15
N ASN A 221 15.34 25.21 7.47
CA ASN A 221 16.47 25.07 8.40
C ASN A 221 17.83 24.92 7.70
N GLY A 222 17.87 24.83 6.38
CA GLY A 222 19.10 24.72 5.57
C GLY A 222 19.31 25.97 4.73
#